data_c7c99c600484ec478397d9e09e811512
#
_entry.id   c7c99c600484ec478397d9e09e811512
#
_cell.length_a   1.000
_cell.length_b   1.000
_cell.length_c   1.000
_cell.angle_alpha   90.00
_cell.angle_beta   90.00
_cell.angle_gamma   90.00
#
_symmetry.space_group_name_H-M   'P 1'
#
loop_
_entity.id
_entity.type
_entity.pdbx_description
1 polymer ?
#
loop_
_entity_poly.entity_id
_entity_poly.type
_entity_poly.pdbx_seq_one_letter_code
_entity_poly.pdbx_strand_id
1 'polypeptide(L)'
;MTSQKIHDNLSHPVIDSDAHWLGFGPLLQERIAKIGGRKVAECFKGYRDLIGTPLQMTPEERRFKRVAHMGFWQVPMANTIDRATAMMPGLLYERLDELGLDFCVMYPTDGPSAGKDDGLRVAAIRAFNIFSAELFADYADRVTPVAVIPTNHPEEAIAELEYVTGDLGMKAALFSAMIPRDVPGVDEGGDAGAVRLGPWYDTLGLDSAYDYDPVWQKCVELGIAPTFHSSGRGYVLRRSPSNFTYNHIGHFASAGEAICKSLLLNGVTRRFPNLNFAFLEGGSHYACQLLADLIGHWNVRNKDALDLLDPAKLEHESLIELGRKYGPPGMAELLVDRESALYASMAPEVSVGTGGEPNLDDFAHCEIESVDDFKVLFSNFYFGCEADDRMNASAFNDKVNPLGTRINALFSSDIGHFDVQHMNEVLEEAHELVDDGVMSDDDFRDFTFANPVAFWSRGNPRFFEGTVVQDQVADLLSSQIE
;
A
#
# COMPACT_ATOMS: atom_id res chain seq x y z
N MET A 1 10.10 -24.57 16.94
CA MET A 1 11.60 -24.39 16.89
C MET A 1 11.87 -22.91 17.04
N THR A 2 13.01 -22.46 17.52
CA THR A 2 13.32 -21.00 17.53
C THR A 2 13.61 -20.53 16.12
N SER A 3 13.37 -19.23 15.83
CA SER A 3 13.67 -18.60 14.53
C SER A 3 15.08 -18.93 14.03
N GLN A 4 16.10 -18.81 14.88
CA GLN A 4 17.48 -19.19 14.55
C GLN A 4 17.62 -20.65 14.11
N LYS A 5 16.98 -21.60 14.79
CA LYS A 5 17.06 -23.02 14.41
C LYS A 5 16.31 -23.33 13.11
N ILE A 6 15.24 -22.64 12.82
CA ILE A 6 14.54 -22.75 11.54
C ILE A 6 15.48 -22.24 10.46
N HIS A 7 16.01 -21.03 10.62
CA HIS A 7 16.95 -20.40 9.70
C HIS A 7 18.16 -21.32 9.39
N ASP A 8 18.78 -21.91 10.42
CA ASP A 8 19.93 -22.83 10.29
C ASP A 8 19.62 -24.09 9.43
N ASN A 9 18.35 -24.43 9.26
CA ASN A 9 17.89 -25.57 8.43
C ASN A 9 17.39 -25.16 7.06
N LEU A 10 17.21 -23.85 6.77
CA LEU A 10 16.81 -23.40 5.46
C LEU A 10 17.96 -23.54 4.44
N SER A 11 17.62 -23.80 3.19
CA SER A 11 18.58 -23.85 2.08
C SER A 11 18.75 -22.49 1.38
N HIS A 12 18.12 -21.45 1.88
CA HIS A 12 18.07 -20.10 1.29
C HIS A 12 18.11 -19.03 2.39
N PRO A 13 18.57 -17.82 2.08
CA PRO A 13 18.50 -16.70 3.02
C PRO A 13 17.05 -16.24 3.27
N VAL A 14 16.89 -15.50 4.36
CA VAL A 14 15.65 -14.80 4.72
C VAL A 14 15.83 -13.30 4.54
N ILE A 15 15.05 -12.71 3.62
CA ILE A 15 15.01 -11.28 3.33
C ILE A 15 13.70 -10.72 3.87
N ASP A 16 13.81 -9.86 4.86
CA ASP A 16 12.70 -9.12 5.42
C ASP A 16 12.46 -7.83 4.62
N SER A 17 11.28 -7.73 4.02
CA SER A 17 10.92 -6.61 3.14
C SER A 17 10.18 -5.48 3.85
N ASP A 18 9.85 -5.63 5.14
CA ASP A 18 9.11 -4.65 5.94
C ASP A 18 9.42 -4.83 7.43
N ALA A 19 10.59 -4.37 7.84
CA ALA A 19 10.98 -4.24 9.23
C ALA A 19 10.94 -2.75 9.64
N HIS A 20 10.72 -2.46 10.91
CA HIS A 20 10.54 -1.10 11.38
C HIS A 20 11.61 -0.65 12.39
N TRP A 21 11.87 0.65 12.36
CA TRP A 21 12.71 1.29 13.35
C TRP A 21 12.05 2.53 13.95
N LEU A 22 12.36 2.81 15.19
CA LEU A 22 11.82 3.93 15.96
C LEU A 22 12.92 4.92 16.28
N GLY A 23 12.78 6.16 15.84
CA GLY A 23 13.71 7.22 16.19
C GLY A 23 13.67 7.58 17.68
N PHE A 24 14.84 7.61 18.35
CA PHE A 24 14.92 8.19 19.69
C PHE A 24 14.73 9.72 19.60
N GLY A 25 13.56 10.18 19.95
CA GLY A 25 13.10 11.52 19.66
C GLY A 25 14.00 12.68 20.03
N PRO A 26 14.64 12.74 21.23
CA PRO A 26 15.57 13.81 21.54
C PRO A 26 16.79 13.85 20.61
N LEU A 27 17.35 12.67 20.25
CA LEU A 27 18.45 12.57 19.31
C LEU A 27 18.02 12.96 17.90
N LEU A 28 16.87 12.45 17.45
CA LEU A 28 16.28 12.80 16.16
C LEU A 28 16.13 14.31 16.01
N GLN A 29 15.52 14.99 16.98
CA GLN A 29 15.33 16.44 16.95
C GLN A 29 16.67 17.21 16.94
N GLU A 30 17.66 16.77 17.72
CA GLU A 30 18.97 17.40 17.73
C GLU A 30 19.67 17.28 16.37
N ARG A 31 19.65 16.08 15.78
CA ARG A 31 20.27 15.80 14.47
C ARG A 31 19.56 16.55 13.34
N ILE A 32 18.24 16.46 13.28
CA ILE A 32 17.45 17.19 12.27
C ILE A 32 17.68 18.71 12.39
N ALA A 33 17.80 19.26 13.62
CA ALA A 33 18.10 20.67 13.78
C ALA A 33 19.49 21.07 13.25
N LYS A 34 20.46 20.17 13.31
CA LYS A 34 21.79 20.38 12.72
C LYS A 34 21.78 20.31 11.20
N ILE A 35 20.97 19.41 10.61
CA ILE A 35 20.87 19.20 9.15
C ILE A 35 20.02 20.32 8.51
N GLY A 36 18.76 20.48 8.96
CA GLY A 36 17.74 21.31 8.31
C GLY A 36 17.40 22.62 9.06
N GLY A 37 17.97 22.81 10.25
CA GLY A 37 17.69 23.96 11.10
C GLY A 37 16.47 23.75 12.04
N ARG A 38 16.28 24.71 12.95
CA ARG A 38 15.30 24.63 14.04
C ARG A 38 13.85 24.45 13.54
N LYS A 39 13.45 25.19 12.51
CA LYS A 39 12.07 25.11 11.97
C LYS A 39 11.75 23.71 11.42
N VAL A 40 12.73 23.10 10.75
CA VAL A 40 12.60 21.72 10.24
C VAL A 40 12.47 20.72 11.39
N ALA A 41 13.27 20.86 12.45
CA ALA A 41 13.16 20.00 13.62
C ALA A 41 11.81 20.13 14.35
N GLU A 42 11.19 21.31 14.31
CA GLU A 42 9.86 21.54 14.88
C GLU A 42 8.75 20.73 14.16
N CYS A 43 8.92 20.34 12.89
CA CYS A 43 7.99 19.49 12.16
C CYS A 43 7.86 18.11 12.79
N PHE A 44 8.94 17.54 13.30
CA PHE A 44 8.91 16.25 14.00
C PHE A 44 8.21 16.31 15.35
N LYS A 45 8.23 17.47 16.00
CA LYS A 45 7.44 17.71 17.20
C LYS A 45 5.94 17.76 16.89
N GLY A 46 5.55 18.40 15.77
CA GLY A 46 4.17 18.47 15.31
C GLY A 46 3.56 17.09 15.02
N TYR A 47 4.32 16.19 14.44
CA TYR A 47 3.87 14.80 14.24
C TYR A 47 3.55 14.10 15.57
N ARG A 48 4.41 14.25 16.59
CA ARG A 48 4.15 13.71 17.94
C ARG A 48 2.93 14.32 18.60
N ASP A 49 2.71 15.61 18.40
CA ASP A 49 1.53 16.29 18.92
C ASP A 49 0.26 15.81 18.21
N LEU A 50 0.34 15.49 16.91
CA LEU A 50 -0.77 14.93 16.13
C LEU A 50 -1.21 13.56 16.64
N ILE A 51 -0.27 12.68 16.98
CA ILE A 51 -0.56 11.36 17.56
C ILE A 51 -0.90 11.48 19.05
N GLY A 52 -0.16 12.27 19.82
CA GLY A 52 -0.31 12.41 21.26
C GLY A 52 -1.58 13.14 21.68
N THR A 53 -2.07 14.08 20.89
CA THR A 53 -3.28 14.84 21.22
C THR A 53 -4.52 13.97 21.41
N PRO A 54 -4.84 13.00 20.54
CA PRO A 54 -5.95 12.07 20.76
C PRO A 54 -5.81 11.23 22.04
N LEU A 55 -4.59 10.89 22.42
CA LEU A 55 -4.32 10.11 23.63
C LEU A 55 -4.54 10.92 24.92
N GLN A 56 -4.34 12.23 24.86
CA GLN A 56 -4.57 13.14 26.00
C GLN A 56 -6.04 13.51 26.19
N MET A 57 -6.88 13.29 25.17
CA MET A 57 -8.33 13.54 25.26
C MET A 57 -9.02 12.51 26.15
N THR A 58 -10.00 12.96 26.93
CA THR A 58 -10.91 12.04 27.61
C THR A 58 -11.75 11.25 26.61
N PRO A 59 -12.30 10.09 26.98
CA PRO A 59 -13.22 9.34 26.12
C PRO A 59 -14.42 10.17 25.64
N GLU A 60 -14.95 11.05 26.48
CA GLU A 60 -16.05 11.95 26.18
C GLU A 60 -15.65 12.99 25.12
N GLU A 61 -14.49 13.60 25.25
CA GLU A 61 -13.95 14.55 24.27
C GLU A 61 -13.74 13.88 22.92
N ARG A 62 -13.16 12.66 22.87
CA ARG A 62 -12.97 11.93 21.62
C ARG A 62 -14.33 11.60 20.99
N ARG A 63 -15.32 11.16 21.77
CA ARG A 63 -16.69 10.87 21.26
C ARG A 63 -17.33 12.14 20.69
N PHE A 64 -17.23 13.26 21.40
CA PHE A 64 -17.79 14.52 20.93
C PHE A 64 -17.14 15.02 19.65
N LYS A 65 -15.82 15.00 19.59
CA LYS A 65 -15.02 15.45 18.42
C LYS A 65 -14.91 14.42 17.32
N ARG A 66 -15.39 13.19 17.53
CA ARG A 66 -15.25 12.05 16.60
C ARG A 66 -13.79 11.77 16.20
N VAL A 67 -12.89 11.95 17.16
CA VAL A 67 -11.48 11.62 17.00
C VAL A 67 -11.28 10.13 17.23
N ALA A 68 -10.59 9.46 16.31
CA ALA A 68 -10.29 8.04 16.42
C ALA A 68 -9.40 7.75 17.63
N HIS A 69 -9.67 6.64 18.32
CA HIS A 69 -8.76 6.13 19.35
C HIS A 69 -7.49 5.60 18.68
N MET A 70 -6.35 6.14 19.09
CA MET A 70 -5.02 5.71 18.64
C MET A 70 -4.39 4.80 19.69
N GLY A 71 -3.56 3.84 19.27
CA GLY A 71 -2.70 3.10 20.18
C GLY A 71 -1.70 4.05 20.85
N PHE A 72 -1.37 3.81 22.11
CA PHE A 72 -0.37 4.60 22.84
C PHE A 72 1.03 3.94 22.82
N TRP A 73 1.13 2.75 22.31
CA TRP A 73 2.35 1.95 22.14
C TRP A 73 2.68 1.81 20.66
N GLN A 74 3.92 2.04 20.31
CA GLN A 74 4.45 1.77 18.97
C GLN A 74 5.35 0.54 18.96
N VAL A 75 5.94 0.21 20.13
CA VAL A 75 6.74 -0.99 20.37
C VAL A 75 6.41 -1.55 21.75
N PRO A 76 6.59 -2.86 22.01
CA PRO A 76 6.35 -3.48 23.32
C PRO A 76 7.12 -2.79 24.43
N MET A 77 6.42 -2.33 25.47
CA MET A 77 7.05 -1.56 26.55
C MET A 77 7.73 -2.45 27.59
N ALA A 78 7.20 -3.64 27.86
CA ALA A 78 7.73 -4.58 28.83
C ALA A 78 8.92 -5.39 28.29
N ASN A 79 8.99 -5.59 26.97
CA ASN A 79 10.10 -6.24 26.32
C ASN A 79 11.20 -5.20 26.02
N THR A 80 12.08 -5.00 27.02
CA THR A 80 13.11 -3.96 26.96
C THR A 80 14.13 -4.19 25.85
N ILE A 81 14.49 -5.44 25.59
CA ILE A 81 15.50 -5.76 24.56
C ILE A 81 14.94 -5.45 23.16
N ASP A 82 13.72 -5.84 22.86
CA ASP A 82 13.11 -5.59 21.56
C ASP A 82 12.83 -4.10 21.35
N ARG A 83 12.39 -3.39 22.40
CA ARG A 83 12.27 -1.94 22.36
C ARG A 83 13.63 -1.26 22.06
N ALA A 84 14.71 -1.72 22.66
CA ALA A 84 16.05 -1.21 22.40
C ALA A 84 16.51 -1.53 20.97
N THR A 85 16.20 -2.75 20.49
CA THR A 85 16.48 -3.19 19.12
C THR A 85 15.81 -2.28 18.09
N ALA A 86 14.55 -1.92 18.27
CA ALA A 86 13.83 -1.00 17.39
C ALA A 86 14.45 0.41 17.32
N MET A 87 15.20 0.83 18.33
CA MET A 87 15.80 2.16 18.42
C MET A 87 17.31 2.21 18.13
N MET A 88 17.97 1.07 18.13
CA MET A 88 19.44 0.98 18.10
C MET A 88 19.90 0.04 16.98
N PRO A 89 20.23 0.57 15.79
CA PRO A 89 20.62 -0.27 14.64
C PRO A 89 21.77 -1.23 14.92
N GLY A 90 22.74 -0.85 15.76
CA GLY A 90 23.83 -1.75 16.15
C GLY A 90 23.35 -2.96 16.95
N LEU A 91 22.35 -2.80 17.82
CA LEU A 91 21.75 -3.91 18.54
C LEU A 91 20.92 -4.80 17.60
N LEU A 92 20.16 -4.20 16.67
CA LEU A 92 19.46 -4.95 15.63
C LEU A 92 20.46 -5.80 14.84
N TYR A 93 21.53 -5.20 14.35
CA TYR A 93 22.56 -5.88 13.56
C TYR A 93 23.15 -7.09 14.31
N GLU A 94 23.47 -6.94 15.61
CA GLU A 94 23.99 -8.05 16.44
C GLU A 94 22.95 -9.16 16.66
N ARG A 95 21.65 -8.85 16.56
CA ARG A 95 20.57 -9.80 16.83
C ARG A 95 19.99 -10.47 15.57
N LEU A 96 20.34 -10.04 14.37
CA LEU A 96 19.74 -10.57 13.15
C LEU A 96 19.80 -12.11 13.05
N ASP A 97 20.90 -12.73 13.47
CA ASP A 97 21.02 -14.20 13.49
C ASP A 97 20.04 -14.85 14.49
N GLU A 98 19.86 -14.23 15.68
CA GLU A 98 18.86 -14.66 16.67
C GLU A 98 17.43 -14.57 16.11
N LEU A 99 17.16 -13.53 15.32
CA LEU A 99 15.86 -13.29 14.69
C LEU A 99 15.61 -14.20 13.47
N GLY A 100 16.67 -14.83 12.93
CA GLY A 100 16.61 -15.67 11.74
C GLY A 100 16.53 -14.85 10.45
N LEU A 101 17.09 -13.64 10.43
CA LEU A 101 17.03 -12.70 9.32
C LEU A 101 18.43 -12.45 8.74
N ASP A 102 18.61 -12.55 7.42
CA ASP A 102 19.88 -12.26 6.76
C ASP A 102 19.97 -10.81 6.32
N PHE A 103 18.89 -10.26 5.75
CA PHE A 103 18.84 -8.91 5.25
C PHE A 103 17.47 -8.27 5.51
N CYS A 104 17.47 -7.02 5.98
CA CYS A 104 16.25 -6.28 6.33
C CYS A 104 16.15 -4.94 5.59
N VAL A 105 14.97 -4.63 5.08
CA VAL A 105 14.58 -3.33 4.59
C VAL A 105 13.80 -2.60 5.68
N MET A 106 14.34 -1.47 6.17
CA MET A 106 13.91 -0.80 7.39
C MET A 106 13.04 0.42 7.11
N TYR A 107 11.79 0.36 7.52
CA TYR A 107 10.81 1.45 7.42
C TYR A 107 10.76 2.27 8.70
N PRO A 108 10.64 3.61 8.60
CA PRO A 108 10.48 4.43 9.79
C PRO A 108 9.06 4.33 10.34
N THR A 109 8.92 4.07 11.63
CA THR A 109 7.63 4.15 12.33
C THR A 109 7.16 5.61 12.50
N ASP A 110 8.10 6.54 12.63
CA ASP A 110 7.84 7.97 12.77
C ASP A 110 8.31 8.71 11.51
N GLY A 111 7.59 9.78 11.16
CA GLY A 111 7.94 10.64 10.03
C GLY A 111 7.69 12.13 10.29
N PRO A 112 8.14 13.02 9.39
CA PRO A 112 7.89 14.44 9.51
C PRO A 112 6.44 14.81 9.21
N SER A 113 5.91 15.79 9.93
CA SER A 113 4.61 16.42 9.64
C SER A 113 4.76 17.93 9.62
N ALA A 114 4.71 18.51 8.44
CA ALA A 114 4.87 19.96 8.22
C ALA A 114 3.54 20.67 7.90
N GLY A 115 2.40 20.00 8.07
CA GLY A 115 1.10 20.59 7.75
C GLY A 115 0.99 20.96 6.26
N LYS A 116 0.49 22.21 5.99
CA LYS A 116 0.26 22.72 4.63
C LYS A 116 1.46 23.52 4.05
N ASP A 117 2.60 23.62 4.73
CA ASP A 117 3.80 24.30 4.21
C ASP A 117 4.64 23.33 3.39
N ASP A 118 4.52 23.40 2.07
CA ASP A 118 5.19 22.49 1.13
C ASP A 118 6.72 22.59 1.23
N GLY A 119 7.27 23.80 1.30
CA GLY A 119 8.72 23.98 1.40
C GLY A 119 9.30 23.40 2.68
N LEU A 120 8.57 23.57 3.80
CA LEU A 120 8.97 23.01 5.08
C LEU A 120 8.83 21.48 5.12
N ARG A 121 7.80 20.93 4.49
CA ARG A 121 7.58 19.49 4.34
C ARG A 121 8.74 18.83 3.60
N VAL A 122 9.08 19.33 2.41
CA VAL A 122 10.19 18.82 1.60
C VAL A 122 11.51 18.90 2.34
N ALA A 123 11.79 20.04 3.00
CA ALA A 123 13.00 20.20 3.80
C ALA A 123 13.06 19.24 4.99
N ALA A 124 11.94 18.94 5.62
CA ALA A 124 11.85 18.00 6.73
C ALA A 124 12.07 16.55 6.29
N ILE A 125 11.49 16.16 5.16
CA ILE A 125 11.68 14.83 4.55
C ILE A 125 13.15 14.66 4.15
N ARG A 126 13.74 15.63 3.47
CA ARG A 126 15.16 15.64 3.10
C ARG A 126 16.08 15.47 4.30
N ALA A 127 15.85 16.24 5.36
CA ALA A 127 16.64 16.14 6.58
C ALA A 127 16.48 14.78 7.27
N PHE A 128 15.30 14.18 7.19
CA PHE A 128 15.03 12.85 7.72
C PHE A 128 15.75 11.77 6.92
N ASN A 129 15.73 11.84 5.59
CA ASN A 129 16.46 10.90 4.72
C ASN A 129 17.97 10.95 4.96
N ILE A 130 18.55 12.15 5.12
CA ILE A 130 19.96 12.31 5.50
C ILE A 130 20.24 11.62 6.84
N PHE A 131 19.40 11.87 7.84
CA PHE A 131 19.54 11.26 9.17
C PHE A 131 19.44 9.73 9.10
N SER A 132 18.49 9.18 8.34
CA SER A 132 18.30 7.75 8.16
C SER A 132 19.49 7.10 7.47
N ALA A 133 20.00 7.71 6.39
CA ALA A 133 21.19 7.23 5.69
C ALA A 133 22.42 7.20 6.61
N GLU A 134 22.65 8.25 7.39
CA GLU A 134 23.75 8.31 8.37
C GLU A 134 23.61 7.25 9.46
N LEU A 135 22.37 7.01 9.94
CA LEU A 135 22.09 6.11 11.06
C LEU A 135 22.40 4.65 10.73
N PHE A 136 22.16 4.24 9.48
CA PHE A 136 22.32 2.85 9.03
C PHE A 136 23.60 2.59 8.22
N ALA A 137 24.46 3.61 7.98
CA ALA A 137 25.62 3.50 7.09
C ALA A 137 26.56 2.35 7.44
N ASP A 138 26.79 2.09 8.73
CA ASP A 138 27.74 1.06 9.21
C ASP A 138 27.17 -0.37 9.12
N TYR A 139 25.89 -0.55 8.73
CA TYR A 139 25.17 -1.82 8.74
C TYR A 139 24.64 -2.21 7.34
N ALA A 140 25.15 -1.56 6.28
CA ALA A 140 24.61 -1.67 4.93
C ALA A 140 24.74 -3.07 4.28
N ASP A 141 25.57 -3.93 4.83
CA ASP A 141 25.71 -5.32 4.40
C ASP A 141 24.53 -6.21 4.80
N ARG A 142 23.76 -5.83 5.83
CA ARG A 142 22.57 -6.59 6.29
C ARG A 142 21.31 -5.75 6.43
N VAL A 143 21.40 -4.42 6.40
CA VAL A 143 20.26 -3.54 6.67
C VAL A 143 20.26 -2.37 5.68
N THR A 144 19.12 -2.07 5.10
CA THR A 144 18.96 -0.87 4.27
C THR A 144 17.74 -0.05 4.69
N PRO A 145 17.91 1.25 5.03
CA PRO A 145 16.78 2.10 5.31
C PRO A 145 16.07 2.52 4.01
N VAL A 146 14.75 2.73 4.09
CA VAL A 146 14.00 3.32 2.98
C VAL A 146 14.04 4.84 3.04
N ALA A 147 14.15 5.47 1.87
CA ALA A 147 13.98 6.91 1.73
C ALA A 147 12.50 7.28 1.71
N VAL A 148 12.08 8.26 2.48
CA VAL A 148 10.73 8.82 2.41
C VAL A 148 10.64 9.78 1.23
N ILE A 149 9.68 9.56 0.32
CA ILE A 149 9.50 10.39 -0.88
C ILE A 149 8.27 11.29 -0.71
N PRO A 150 8.42 12.63 -0.84
CA PRO A 150 7.28 13.54 -0.85
C PRO A 150 6.49 13.37 -2.16
N THR A 151 5.21 13.07 -2.04
CA THR A 151 4.34 12.78 -3.20
C THR A 151 3.19 13.76 -3.35
N ASN A 152 3.24 14.91 -2.69
CA ASN A 152 2.21 15.92 -2.85
C ASN A 152 2.21 16.54 -4.25
N HIS A 153 3.40 16.66 -4.85
CA HIS A 153 3.61 17.13 -6.21
C HIS A 153 4.65 16.25 -6.93
N PRO A 154 4.47 15.92 -8.21
CA PRO A 154 5.41 15.06 -8.95
C PRO A 154 6.85 15.57 -8.94
N GLU A 155 7.04 16.89 -9.04
CA GLU A 155 8.36 17.53 -9.10
C GLU A 155 9.13 17.35 -7.77
N GLU A 156 8.43 17.40 -6.64
CA GLU A 156 9.03 17.15 -5.32
C GLU A 156 9.52 15.70 -5.21
N ALA A 157 8.71 14.75 -5.67
CA ALA A 157 9.05 13.34 -5.67
C ALA A 157 10.29 13.06 -6.55
N ILE A 158 10.34 13.61 -7.75
CA ILE A 158 11.47 13.47 -8.68
C ILE A 158 12.76 14.04 -8.07
N ALA A 159 12.69 15.27 -7.54
CA ALA A 159 13.86 15.93 -6.95
C ALA A 159 14.38 15.18 -5.71
N GLU A 160 13.50 14.57 -4.92
CA GLU A 160 13.91 13.77 -3.78
C GLU A 160 14.48 12.42 -4.20
N LEU A 161 13.87 11.73 -5.17
CA LEU A 161 14.40 10.49 -5.74
C LEU A 161 15.82 10.65 -6.27
N GLU A 162 16.07 11.71 -7.04
CA GLU A 162 17.41 12.02 -7.56
C GLU A 162 18.43 12.24 -6.44
N TYR A 163 18.02 12.98 -5.39
CA TYR A 163 18.91 13.27 -4.27
C TYR A 163 19.22 12.02 -3.43
N VAL A 164 18.22 11.25 -3.05
CA VAL A 164 18.44 10.10 -2.16
C VAL A 164 19.21 8.99 -2.84
N THR A 165 19.06 8.82 -4.15
CA THR A 165 19.83 7.83 -4.91
C THR A 165 21.22 8.33 -5.27
N GLY A 166 21.36 9.58 -5.72
CA GLY A 166 22.61 10.15 -6.19
C GLY A 166 23.56 10.58 -5.07
N ASP A 167 23.04 11.32 -4.08
CA ASP A 167 23.85 11.90 -3.00
C ASP A 167 23.94 11.01 -1.76
N LEU A 168 22.86 10.29 -1.42
CA LEU A 168 22.82 9.45 -0.22
C LEU A 168 23.06 7.95 -0.50
N GLY A 169 22.99 7.51 -1.76
CA GLY A 169 23.16 6.10 -2.13
C GLY A 169 22.04 5.19 -1.61
N MET A 170 20.87 5.74 -1.27
CA MET A 170 19.72 4.95 -0.84
C MET A 170 19.09 4.22 -2.03
N LYS A 171 18.71 2.97 -1.83
CA LYS A 171 18.24 2.07 -2.89
C LYS A 171 16.80 1.58 -2.73
N ALA A 172 16.15 1.90 -1.61
CA ALA A 172 14.75 1.59 -1.33
C ALA A 172 13.98 2.88 -1.00
N ALA A 173 12.70 2.96 -1.38
CA ALA A 173 11.92 4.17 -1.22
C ALA A 173 10.47 3.90 -0.82
N LEU A 174 9.99 4.68 0.16
CA LEU A 174 8.62 4.72 0.67
C LEU A 174 7.88 5.92 0.08
N PHE A 175 6.80 5.63 -0.64
CA PHE A 175 5.91 6.62 -1.24
C PHE A 175 4.69 6.83 -0.35
N SER A 176 4.35 8.07 -0.07
CA SER A 176 3.08 8.40 0.55
C SER A 176 1.98 8.41 -0.51
N ALA A 177 0.92 7.65 -0.28
CA ALA A 177 -0.31 7.69 -1.04
C ALA A 177 -1.49 7.94 -0.09
N MET A 178 -2.71 8.02 -0.60
CA MET A 178 -3.88 8.49 0.16
C MET A 178 -3.70 9.96 0.61
N ILE A 179 -3.25 10.80 -0.31
CA ILE A 179 -3.00 12.21 -0.02
C ILE A 179 -4.32 12.97 0.03
N PRO A 180 -4.66 13.62 1.15
CA PRO A 180 -5.87 14.41 1.21
C PRO A 180 -5.74 15.65 0.33
N ARG A 181 -6.69 15.81 -0.60
CA ARG A 181 -6.81 16.96 -1.50
C ARG A 181 -8.04 17.77 -1.13
N ASP A 182 -7.95 19.09 -1.25
CA ASP A 182 -9.10 19.97 -1.10
C ASP A 182 -10.07 19.75 -2.28
N VAL A 183 -11.37 19.65 -2.00
CA VAL A 183 -12.39 19.51 -3.05
C VAL A 183 -12.69 20.89 -3.61
N PRO A 184 -12.45 21.15 -4.91
CA PRO A 184 -12.71 22.46 -5.52
C PRO A 184 -14.17 22.91 -5.34
N GLY A 185 -14.37 24.19 -5.05
CA GLY A 185 -15.71 24.79 -4.92
C GLY A 185 -16.41 24.58 -3.57
N VAL A 186 -15.87 23.78 -2.65
CA VAL A 186 -16.45 23.59 -1.31
C VAL A 186 -16.34 24.87 -0.48
N ASP A 187 -15.18 25.55 -0.54
CA ASP A 187 -14.92 26.81 0.18
C ASP A 187 -15.60 28.02 -0.48
N GLU A 188 -16.08 27.91 -1.73
CA GLU A 188 -16.75 28.96 -2.50
C GLU A 188 -18.28 28.89 -2.44
N GLY A 189 -18.84 28.14 -1.51
CA GLY A 189 -20.29 27.91 -1.40
C GLY A 189 -20.83 26.85 -2.37
N GLY A 190 -19.95 25.95 -2.79
CA GLY A 190 -20.29 24.80 -3.63
C GLY A 190 -21.26 23.82 -2.97
N ASP A 191 -21.70 22.85 -3.72
CA ASP A 191 -22.75 21.90 -3.35
C ASP A 191 -22.50 21.26 -1.97
N ALA A 192 -23.49 21.42 -1.07
CA ALA A 192 -23.50 20.80 0.24
C ALA A 192 -23.36 19.26 0.19
N GLY A 193 -23.61 18.63 -0.96
CA GLY A 193 -23.34 17.21 -1.24
C GLY A 193 -21.86 16.86 -1.20
N ALA A 194 -21.00 17.68 -1.79
CA ALA A 194 -19.55 17.47 -1.83
C ALA A 194 -18.93 17.52 -0.44
N VAL A 195 -19.41 18.41 0.44
CA VAL A 195 -18.95 18.52 1.84
C VAL A 195 -19.26 17.26 2.65
N ARG A 196 -20.33 16.55 2.32
CA ARG A 196 -20.72 15.31 3.03
C ARG A 196 -19.83 14.12 2.73
N LEU A 197 -19.10 14.14 1.60
CA LEU A 197 -18.20 13.07 1.19
C LEU A 197 -16.83 13.14 1.90
N GLY A 198 -16.51 14.27 2.54
CA GLY A 198 -15.22 14.50 3.19
C GLY A 198 -14.12 14.85 2.19
N PRO A 199 -12.85 14.90 2.62
CA PRO A 199 -11.74 15.17 1.73
C PRO A 199 -11.61 14.04 0.70
N TRP A 200 -11.23 14.41 -0.52
CA TRP A 200 -10.83 13.46 -1.54
C TRP A 200 -9.40 12.99 -1.27
N TYR A 201 -9.15 11.70 -1.46
CA TYR A 201 -7.83 11.08 -1.24
C TYR A 201 -7.23 10.65 -2.57
N ASP A 202 -6.12 11.29 -2.93
CA ASP A 202 -5.34 11.00 -4.12
C ASP A 202 -4.51 9.72 -3.91
N THR A 203 -4.65 8.79 -4.84
CA THR A 203 -3.97 7.48 -4.84
C THR A 203 -2.87 7.39 -5.88
N LEU A 204 -2.44 8.51 -6.47
CA LEU A 204 -1.35 8.65 -7.45
C LEU A 204 -1.56 7.92 -8.78
N GLY A 205 -2.78 7.52 -9.06
CA GLY A 205 -3.18 6.80 -10.27
C GLY A 205 -4.46 7.38 -10.85
N LEU A 206 -5.56 6.62 -10.74
CA LEU A 206 -6.86 6.99 -11.29
C LEU A 206 -7.35 8.31 -10.68
N ASP A 207 -7.76 9.25 -11.56
CA ASP A 207 -8.29 10.56 -11.17
C ASP A 207 -7.36 11.40 -10.28
N SER A 208 -6.06 11.16 -10.34
CA SER A 208 -5.09 11.95 -9.57
C SER A 208 -5.13 13.42 -9.97
N ALA A 209 -4.85 14.31 -8.99
CA ALA A 209 -4.77 15.76 -9.24
C ALA A 209 -3.62 16.13 -10.17
N TYR A 210 -2.63 15.24 -10.32
CA TYR A 210 -1.43 15.44 -11.11
C TYR A 210 -1.12 14.20 -11.95
N ASP A 211 -0.38 14.41 -13.04
CA ASP A 211 0.24 13.31 -13.79
C ASP A 211 1.49 12.80 -13.05
N TYR A 212 1.43 11.56 -12.55
CA TYR A 212 2.55 10.90 -11.87
C TYR A 212 3.39 10.00 -12.79
N ASP A 213 3.08 9.89 -14.08
CA ASP A 213 3.89 9.13 -15.03
C ASP A 213 5.37 9.57 -15.06
N PRO A 214 5.71 10.88 -14.97
CA PRO A 214 7.11 11.31 -14.84
C PRO A 214 7.82 10.78 -13.59
N VAL A 215 7.09 10.56 -12.49
CA VAL A 215 7.64 9.96 -11.26
C VAL A 215 7.92 8.47 -11.48
N TRP A 216 6.98 7.75 -12.09
CA TRP A 216 7.17 6.33 -12.41
C TRP A 216 8.31 6.12 -13.41
N GLN A 217 8.42 6.99 -14.41
CA GLN A 217 9.55 7.00 -15.33
C GLN A 217 10.87 7.23 -14.60
N LYS A 218 10.92 8.16 -13.64
CA LYS A 218 12.11 8.42 -12.82
C LYS A 218 12.47 7.21 -11.95
N CYS A 219 11.49 6.51 -11.40
CA CYS A 219 11.72 5.26 -10.67
C CYS A 219 12.39 4.20 -11.56
N VAL A 220 11.91 4.04 -12.80
CA VAL A 220 12.53 3.14 -13.79
C VAL A 220 13.99 3.55 -14.09
N GLU A 221 14.25 4.84 -14.33
CA GLU A 221 15.59 5.37 -14.62
C GLU A 221 16.59 5.13 -13.48
N LEU A 222 16.14 5.27 -12.25
CA LEU A 222 16.96 5.14 -11.04
C LEU A 222 17.00 3.71 -10.48
N GLY A 223 16.19 2.80 -11.03
CA GLY A 223 16.06 1.43 -10.54
C GLY A 223 15.42 1.34 -9.13
N ILE A 224 14.47 2.22 -8.84
CA ILE A 224 13.76 2.25 -7.56
C ILE A 224 12.38 1.60 -7.72
N ALA A 225 12.10 0.59 -6.90
CA ALA A 225 10.77 0.00 -6.79
C ALA A 225 9.96 0.77 -5.73
N PRO A 226 8.82 1.40 -6.07
CA PRO A 226 7.97 2.09 -5.12
C PRO A 226 7.33 1.15 -4.10
N THR A 227 7.41 1.50 -2.82
CA THR A 227 6.69 0.82 -1.75
C THR A 227 5.68 1.77 -1.10
N PHE A 228 4.53 1.23 -0.70
CA PHE A 228 3.44 1.97 -0.05
C PHE A 228 3.12 1.31 1.29
N HIS A 229 3.25 2.10 2.34
CA HIS A 229 2.89 1.73 3.71
C HIS A 229 1.80 2.70 4.21
N SER A 230 0.73 2.81 3.43
CA SER A 230 -0.32 3.80 3.63
C SER A 230 -1.44 3.26 4.51
N SER A 231 -1.91 4.08 5.43
CA SER A 231 -2.89 3.71 6.44
C SER A 231 -4.27 4.25 6.13
N GLY A 232 -5.28 3.38 6.19
CA GLY A 232 -6.69 3.76 6.18
C GLY A 232 -7.26 4.09 7.58
N ARG A 233 -6.42 4.09 8.62
CA ARG A 233 -6.84 4.39 10.01
C ARG A 233 -7.24 5.86 10.17
N GLY A 234 -8.38 6.08 10.82
CA GLY A 234 -8.92 7.44 10.97
C GLY A 234 -9.78 7.91 9.80
N TYR A 235 -9.86 7.13 8.72
CA TYR A 235 -10.70 7.45 7.57
C TYR A 235 -12.07 6.75 7.65
N VAL A 236 -13.09 7.40 7.13
CA VAL A 236 -14.47 6.95 6.94
C VAL A 236 -14.95 5.96 8.02
N LEU A 237 -14.77 4.67 7.83
CA LEU A 237 -15.29 3.60 8.69
C LEU A 237 -14.35 3.19 9.84
N ARG A 238 -13.12 3.74 9.89
CA ARG A 238 -12.12 3.42 10.93
C ARG A 238 -11.90 4.59 11.89
N ARG A 239 -13.00 5.09 12.48
CA ARG A 239 -13.02 6.29 13.34
C ARG A 239 -13.72 6.03 14.68
N SER A 240 -13.52 4.86 15.27
CA SER A 240 -14.04 4.61 16.63
C SER A 240 -13.30 5.46 17.66
N PRO A 241 -14.00 6.27 18.47
CA PRO A 241 -13.38 7.06 19.53
C PRO A 241 -12.91 6.24 20.74
N SER A 242 -13.30 4.96 20.83
CA SER A 242 -13.10 4.14 22.03
C SER A 242 -12.40 2.81 21.78
N ASN A 243 -12.25 2.38 20.52
CA ASN A 243 -11.69 1.07 20.21
C ASN A 243 -10.57 1.18 19.16
N PHE A 244 -9.35 0.90 19.58
CA PHE A 244 -8.18 0.91 18.71
C PHE A 244 -8.23 -0.26 17.72
N THR A 245 -8.53 -1.47 18.17
CA THR A 245 -8.59 -2.68 17.33
C THR A 245 -9.57 -2.51 16.17
N TYR A 246 -10.76 -1.91 16.42
CA TYR A 246 -11.71 -1.57 15.35
C TYR A 246 -11.09 -0.63 14.28
N ASN A 247 -10.26 0.32 14.70
CA ASN A 247 -9.62 1.25 13.78
C ASN A 247 -8.42 0.63 13.06
N HIS A 248 -7.77 -0.36 13.69
CA HIS A 248 -6.53 -0.99 13.22
C HIS A 248 -6.81 -2.11 12.22
N ILE A 249 -7.67 -3.08 12.55
CA ILE A 249 -7.92 -4.24 11.68
C ILE A 249 -8.18 -3.82 10.23
N GLY A 250 -7.32 -4.28 9.32
CA GLY A 250 -7.46 -4.12 7.88
C GLY A 250 -7.28 -2.68 7.36
N HIS A 251 -6.65 -1.78 8.13
CA HIS A 251 -6.48 -0.40 7.65
C HIS A 251 -5.40 -0.29 6.57
N PHE A 252 -4.35 -1.09 6.61
CA PHE A 252 -3.34 -1.15 5.54
C PHE A 252 -3.90 -1.87 4.31
N ALA A 253 -4.59 -2.99 4.48
CA ALA A 253 -5.26 -3.69 3.38
C ALA A 253 -6.21 -2.77 2.60
N SER A 254 -7.01 -1.92 3.30
CA SER A 254 -7.93 -1.00 2.63
C SER A 254 -7.24 0.14 1.86
N ALA A 255 -6.09 0.61 2.34
CA ALA A 255 -5.30 1.60 1.64
C ALA A 255 -4.55 0.96 0.46
N GLY A 256 -3.93 -0.20 0.68
CA GLY A 256 -3.24 -0.98 -0.36
C GLY A 256 -4.18 -1.36 -1.51
N GLU A 257 -5.40 -1.82 -1.20
CA GLU A 257 -6.43 -2.13 -2.20
C GLU A 257 -6.78 -0.90 -3.04
N ALA A 258 -7.01 0.25 -2.41
CA ALA A 258 -7.36 1.48 -3.11
C ALA A 258 -6.23 1.95 -4.04
N ILE A 259 -4.97 1.89 -3.59
CA ILE A 259 -3.81 2.32 -4.38
C ILE A 259 -3.56 1.32 -5.52
N CYS A 260 -3.55 0.02 -5.23
CA CYS A 260 -3.32 -1.04 -6.21
C CYS A 260 -4.31 -0.96 -7.38
N LYS A 261 -5.62 -0.92 -7.09
CA LYS A 261 -6.63 -0.81 -8.15
C LYS A 261 -6.58 0.52 -8.90
N SER A 262 -6.19 1.61 -8.22
CA SER A 262 -6.02 2.91 -8.87
C SER A 262 -4.88 2.90 -9.89
N LEU A 263 -3.72 2.35 -9.54
CA LEU A 263 -2.58 2.21 -10.43
C LEU A 263 -2.92 1.29 -11.62
N LEU A 264 -3.63 0.18 -11.37
CA LEU A 264 -4.04 -0.74 -12.43
C LEU A 264 -5.05 -0.09 -13.37
N LEU A 265 -6.17 0.42 -12.83
CA LEU A 265 -7.26 0.99 -13.65
C LEU A 265 -6.84 2.24 -14.42
N ASN A 266 -5.86 2.99 -13.92
CA ASN A 266 -5.23 4.08 -14.68
C ASN A 266 -4.20 3.58 -15.71
N GLY A 267 -3.97 2.28 -15.84
CA GLY A 267 -3.03 1.70 -16.80
C GLY A 267 -1.55 1.94 -16.49
N VAL A 268 -1.19 2.28 -15.24
CA VAL A 268 0.22 2.53 -14.87
C VAL A 268 1.08 1.29 -15.12
N THR A 269 0.61 0.10 -14.74
CA THR A 269 1.35 -1.15 -14.98
C THR A 269 1.44 -1.53 -16.47
N ARG A 270 0.52 -1.02 -17.32
CA ARG A 270 0.62 -1.16 -18.79
C ARG A 270 1.73 -0.27 -19.35
N ARG A 271 1.79 0.99 -18.89
CA ARG A 271 2.80 1.94 -19.35
C ARG A 271 4.21 1.67 -18.80
N PHE A 272 4.28 1.12 -17.58
CA PHE A 272 5.53 0.82 -16.88
C PHE A 272 5.65 -0.68 -16.53
N PRO A 273 5.72 -1.59 -17.52
CA PRO A 273 5.67 -3.03 -17.30
C PRO A 273 6.88 -3.59 -16.52
N ASN A 274 7.96 -2.83 -16.43
CA ASN A 274 9.17 -3.21 -15.70
C ASN A 274 9.28 -2.59 -14.29
N LEU A 275 8.27 -1.82 -13.86
CA LEU A 275 8.24 -1.21 -12.54
C LEU A 275 7.39 -2.05 -11.59
N ASN A 276 8.01 -2.54 -10.52
CA ASN A 276 7.30 -3.24 -9.44
C ASN A 276 6.82 -2.24 -8.40
N PHE A 277 5.69 -2.57 -7.76
CA PHE A 277 5.07 -1.81 -6.67
C PHE A 277 4.79 -2.75 -5.51
N ALA A 278 5.09 -2.35 -4.27
CA ALA A 278 4.72 -3.12 -3.09
C ALA A 278 3.75 -2.37 -2.18
N PHE A 279 2.79 -3.11 -1.63
CA PHE A 279 1.80 -2.64 -0.67
C PHE A 279 2.00 -3.41 0.63
N LEU A 280 2.44 -2.73 1.68
CA LEU A 280 3.01 -3.33 2.87
C LEU A 280 1.99 -3.44 4.01
N GLU A 281 2.21 -4.38 4.91
CA GLU A 281 1.44 -4.65 6.15
C GLU A 281 -0.08 -4.91 5.92
N GLY A 282 -0.49 -5.11 4.67
CA GLY A 282 -1.89 -5.38 4.33
C GLY A 282 -2.23 -6.85 4.19
N GLY A 283 -1.24 -7.72 4.14
CA GLY A 283 -1.38 -9.13 3.81
C GLY A 283 -1.66 -9.38 2.33
N SER A 284 -1.67 -10.65 1.92
CA SER A 284 -1.92 -11.06 0.53
C SER A 284 -3.39 -11.40 0.24
N HIS A 285 -4.20 -11.64 1.27
CA HIS A 285 -5.56 -12.11 1.10
C HIS A 285 -6.46 -11.13 0.32
N TYR A 286 -6.38 -9.83 0.65
CA TYR A 286 -7.15 -8.84 -0.08
C TYR A 286 -6.72 -8.72 -1.55
N ALA A 287 -5.46 -9.00 -1.87
CA ALA A 287 -4.97 -8.99 -3.25
C ALA A 287 -5.55 -10.13 -4.07
N CYS A 288 -5.70 -11.33 -3.49
CA CYS A 288 -6.39 -12.46 -4.12
C CYS A 288 -7.85 -12.08 -4.45
N GLN A 289 -8.55 -11.48 -3.49
CA GLN A 289 -9.92 -11.00 -3.69
C GLN A 289 -9.99 -9.88 -4.73
N LEU A 290 -9.08 -8.90 -4.67
CA LEU A 290 -9.04 -7.79 -5.62
C LEU A 290 -8.85 -8.27 -7.06
N LEU A 291 -7.95 -9.24 -7.30
CA LEU A 291 -7.76 -9.82 -8.62
C LEU A 291 -9.05 -10.49 -9.13
N ALA A 292 -9.74 -11.25 -8.27
CA ALA A 292 -10.99 -11.89 -8.62
C ALA A 292 -12.09 -10.87 -8.95
N ASP A 293 -12.18 -9.80 -8.17
CA ASP A 293 -13.17 -8.73 -8.37
C ASP A 293 -12.90 -7.93 -9.65
N LEU A 294 -11.64 -7.61 -9.95
CA LEU A 294 -11.25 -6.93 -11.19
C LEU A 294 -11.67 -7.75 -12.43
N ILE A 295 -11.37 -9.05 -12.43
CA ILE A 295 -11.78 -9.96 -13.51
C ILE A 295 -13.29 -10.05 -13.59
N GLY A 296 -13.99 -10.21 -12.46
CA GLY A 296 -15.44 -10.29 -12.40
C GLY A 296 -16.11 -9.02 -12.95
N HIS A 297 -15.60 -7.85 -12.59
CA HIS A 297 -16.10 -6.57 -13.09
C HIS A 297 -15.81 -6.39 -14.59
N TRP A 298 -14.61 -6.72 -15.04
CA TRP A 298 -14.28 -6.65 -16.46
C TRP A 298 -15.20 -7.54 -17.32
N ASN A 299 -15.53 -8.74 -16.86
CA ASN A 299 -16.44 -9.63 -17.59
C ASN A 299 -17.83 -9.02 -17.85
N VAL A 300 -18.30 -8.12 -16.99
CA VAL A 300 -19.62 -7.50 -17.10
C VAL A 300 -19.57 -6.03 -17.53
N ARG A 301 -18.38 -5.43 -17.61
CA ARG A 301 -18.18 -4.02 -17.97
C ARG A 301 -17.08 -3.78 -19.00
N ASN A 302 -16.60 -4.83 -19.66
CA ASN A 302 -15.74 -4.65 -20.83
C ASN A 302 -16.54 -4.05 -22.00
N LYS A 303 -15.85 -3.61 -23.05
CA LYS A 303 -16.43 -2.94 -24.21
C LYS A 303 -17.60 -3.70 -24.82
N ASP A 304 -17.50 -5.04 -24.92
CA ASP A 304 -18.56 -5.86 -25.53
C ASP A 304 -19.75 -6.03 -24.57
N ALA A 305 -19.49 -6.18 -23.27
CA ALA A 305 -20.54 -6.31 -22.26
C ALA A 305 -21.34 -5.02 -22.07
N LEU A 306 -20.73 -3.86 -22.29
CA LEU A 306 -21.41 -2.56 -22.25
C LEU A 306 -22.54 -2.45 -23.28
N ASP A 307 -22.48 -3.24 -24.35
CA ASP A 307 -23.56 -3.35 -25.34
C ASP A 307 -24.89 -3.80 -24.72
N LEU A 308 -24.85 -4.64 -23.68
CA LEU A 308 -26.05 -5.07 -22.94
C LEU A 308 -26.64 -3.96 -22.05
N LEU A 309 -25.85 -2.95 -21.74
CA LEU A 309 -26.25 -1.81 -20.91
C LEU A 309 -26.71 -0.60 -21.74
N ASP A 310 -26.66 -0.70 -23.08
CA ASP A 310 -27.02 0.37 -23.99
C ASP A 310 -28.54 0.66 -23.95
N PRO A 311 -28.96 1.84 -23.45
CA PRO A 311 -30.37 2.21 -23.39
C PRO A 311 -31.07 2.21 -24.75
N ALA A 312 -30.32 2.38 -25.85
CA ALA A 312 -30.87 2.38 -27.19
C ALA A 312 -31.41 0.99 -27.60
N LYS A 313 -30.89 -0.07 -26.96
CA LYS A 313 -31.26 -1.48 -27.24
C LYS A 313 -32.50 -1.95 -26.47
N LEU A 314 -33.11 -1.08 -25.64
CA LEU A 314 -34.35 -1.42 -24.96
C LEU A 314 -35.47 -1.69 -25.97
N GLU A 315 -36.02 -2.89 -25.98
CA GLU A 315 -37.21 -3.27 -26.75
C GLU A 315 -38.45 -2.71 -26.03
N HIS A 316 -38.69 -1.40 -26.21
CA HIS A 316 -39.67 -0.64 -25.43
C HIS A 316 -41.10 -1.20 -25.53
N GLU A 317 -41.58 -1.55 -26.72
CA GLU A 317 -42.90 -2.14 -26.94
C GLU A 317 -43.04 -3.50 -26.20
N SER A 318 -42.02 -4.33 -26.26
CA SER A 318 -41.98 -5.60 -25.53
C SER A 318 -42.09 -5.39 -24.03
N LEU A 319 -41.41 -4.39 -23.46
CA LEU A 319 -41.51 -4.03 -22.04
C LEU A 319 -42.92 -3.57 -21.66
N ILE A 320 -43.59 -2.77 -22.49
CA ILE A 320 -44.98 -2.33 -22.28
C ILE A 320 -45.91 -3.55 -22.26
N GLU A 321 -45.77 -4.49 -23.20
CA GLU A 321 -46.55 -5.73 -23.26
C GLU A 321 -46.36 -6.59 -22.02
N LEU A 322 -45.13 -6.73 -21.56
CA LEU A 322 -44.84 -7.44 -20.28
C LEU A 322 -45.44 -6.71 -19.09
N GLY A 323 -45.37 -5.39 -19.06
CA GLY A 323 -46.03 -4.56 -18.05
C GLY A 323 -47.55 -4.75 -17.98
N ARG A 324 -48.24 -4.88 -19.16
CA ARG A 324 -49.66 -5.19 -19.20
C ARG A 324 -50.01 -6.57 -18.69
N LYS A 325 -49.11 -7.54 -18.93
CA LYS A 325 -49.35 -8.95 -18.56
C LYS A 325 -49.00 -9.25 -17.12
N TYR A 326 -47.94 -8.67 -16.61
CA TYR A 326 -47.36 -9.07 -15.31
C TYR A 326 -47.16 -7.92 -14.34
N GLY A 327 -47.26 -6.69 -14.80
CA GLY A 327 -47.07 -5.51 -13.96
C GLY A 327 -48.24 -5.22 -13.02
N PRO A 328 -48.00 -4.47 -11.95
CA PRO A 328 -49.10 -3.94 -11.12
C PRO A 328 -49.98 -2.98 -11.91
N PRO A 329 -51.23 -2.77 -11.45
CA PRO A 329 -52.18 -1.82 -12.11
C PRO A 329 -51.55 -0.43 -12.33
N GLY A 330 -51.63 0.10 -13.52
CA GLY A 330 -51.10 1.40 -13.90
C GLY A 330 -49.67 1.40 -14.41
N MET A 331 -48.94 0.27 -14.27
CA MET A 331 -47.53 0.21 -14.70
C MET A 331 -47.39 0.37 -16.23
N ALA A 332 -48.21 -0.35 -16.97
CA ALA A 332 -48.11 -0.34 -18.44
C ALA A 332 -48.32 1.07 -19.05
N GLU A 333 -49.23 1.83 -18.44
CA GLU A 333 -49.51 3.21 -18.85
C GLU A 333 -48.30 4.15 -18.60
N LEU A 334 -47.59 3.94 -17.51
CA LEU A 334 -46.38 4.68 -17.19
C LEU A 334 -45.19 4.25 -18.04
N LEU A 335 -45.11 2.97 -18.41
CA LEU A 335 -44.06 2.48 -19.30
C LEU A 335 -44.14 3.00 -20.73
N VAL A 336 -45.27 3.62 -21.13
CA VAL A 336 -45.38 4.27 -22.44
C VAL A 336 -44.38 5.43 -22.59
N ASP A 337 -44.08 6.10 -21.49
CA ASP A 337 -43.00 7.08 -21.47
C ASP A 337 -41.63 6.33 -21.45
N ARG A 338 -40.87 6.53 -22.54
CA ARG A 338 -39.59 5.80 -22.70
C ARG A 338 -38.56 6.17 -21.63
N GLU A 339 -38.57 7.40 -21.18
CA GLU A 339 -37.66 7.87 -20.14
C GLU A 339 -37.96 7.18 -18.81
N SER A 340 -39.24 7.10 -18.43
CA SER A 340 -39.68 6.35 -17.26
C SER A 340 -39.37 4.85 -17.36
N ALA A 341 -39.45 4.28 -18.56
CA ALA A 341 -39.12 2.85 -18.80
C ALA A 341 -37.63 2.54 -18.63
N LEU A 342 -36.74 3.48 -19.00
CA LEU A 342 -35.30 3.35 -18.82
C LEU A 342 -34.87 3.43 -17.37
N TYR A 343 -35.56 4.21 -16.57
CA TYR A 343 -35.16 4.54 -15.19
C TYR A 343 -36.09 3.93 -14.13
N ALA A 344 -36.55 2.72 -14.34
CA ALA A 344 -37.60 2.00 -13.61
C ALA A 344 -37.65 2.19 -12.07
N SER A 345 -36.56 2.50 -11.41
CA SER A 345 -36.50 2.72 -9.94
C SER A 345 -35.96 4.08 -9.54
N MET A 346 -35.68 4.97 -10.51
CA MET A 346 -35.05 6.27 -10.27
C MET A 346 -35.94 7.40 -10.82
N ALA A 347 -35.82 8.59 -10.25
CA ALA A 347 -36.51 9.76 -10.76
C ALA A 347 -36.07 10.08 -12.20
N PRO A 348 -37.00 10.46 -13.10
CA PRO A 348 -36.69 10.77 -14.49
C PRO A 348 -35.66 11.89 -14.65
N GLU A 349 -35.49 12.72 -13.63
CA GLU A 349 -34.51 13.81 -13.61
C GLU A 349 -33.08 13.33 -13.44
N VAL A 350 -32.88 12.08 -13.00
CA VAL A 350 -31.57 11.45 -12.90
C VAL A 350 -31.23 10.82 -14.25
N SER A 351 -30.84 11.66 -15.20
CA SER A 351 -30.38 11.16 -16.49
C SER A 351 -29.02 10.47 -16.33
N VAL A 352 -28.98 9.19 -16.64
CA VAL A 352 -27.73 8.44 -16.68
C VAL A 352 -26.89 8.98 -17.84
N GLY A 353 -25.73 9.54 -17.53
CA GLY A 353 -24.73 9.89 -18.53
C GLY A 353 -25.03 11.11 -19.38
N THR A 354 -25.84 12.08 -18.94
CA THR A 354 -26.07 13.31 -19.69
C THR A 354 -24.94 14.33 -19.58
N GLY A 355 -23.85 14.00 -18.85
CA GLY A 355 -22.67 14.85 -18.76
C GLY A 355 -21.82 14.90 -20.04
N GLY A 356 -22.25 14.26 -21.12
CA GLY A 356 -21.54 14.27 -22.40
C GLY A 356 -20.37 13.26 -22.46
N GLU A 357 -20.21 12.39 -21.51
CA GLU A 357 -19.25 11.29 -21.59
C GLU A 357 -19.91 10.05 -22.22
N PRO A 358 -19.63 9.77 -23.51
CA PRO A 358 -20.23 8.63 -24.20
C PRO A 358 -19.61 7.29 -23.83
N ASN A 359 -18.49 7.29 -23.10
CA ASN A 359 -17.72 6.09 -22.81
C ASN A 359 -17.76 5.75 -21.31
N LEU A 360 -18.41 4.63 -21.00
CA LEU A 360 -18.49 4.05 -19.66
C LEU A 360 -17.50 2.88 -19.48
N ASP A 361 -16.49 2.79 -20.35
CA ASP A 361 -15.47 1.75 -20.26
C ASP A 361 -14.46 2.08 -19.15
N ASP A 362 -14.74 1.54 -17.96
CA ASP A 362 -13.90 1.73 -16.76
C ASP A 362 -12.49 1.12 -16.92
N PHE A 363 -12.29 0.27 -17.92
CA PHE A 363 -11.01 -0.40 -18.20
C PHE A 363 -10.26 0.18 -19.40
N ALA A 364 -10.73 1.27 -19.98
CA ALA A 364 -10.16 1.85 -21.20
C ALA A 364 -8.65 2.15 -21.08
N HIS A 365 -8.20 2.65 -19.93
CA HIS A 365 -6.78 2.97 -19.69
C HIS A 365 -5.88 1.73 -19.50
N CYS A 366 -6.46 0.59 -19.16
CA CYS A 366 -5.72 -0.66 -18.98
C CYS A 366 -5.46 -1.39 -20.29
N GLU A 367 -6.23 -1.07 -21.36
CA GLU A 367 -6.15 -1.74 -22.65
C GLU A 367 -6.22 -3.27 -22.54
N ILE A 368 -7.20 -3.77 -21.78
CA ILE A 368 -7.39 -5.20 -21.54
C ILE A 368 -8.17 -5.80 -22.71
N GLU A 369 -7.56 -6.77 -23.40
CA GLU A 369 -8.17 -7.51 -24.51
C GLU A 369 -8.74 -8.87 -24.06
N SER A 370 -8.12 -9.46 -23.04
CA SER A 370 -8.53 -10.77 -22.51
C SER A 370 -8.28 -10.86 -20.99
N VAL A 371 -8.90 -11.85 -20.34
CA VAL A 371 -8.67 -12.11 -18.91
C VAL A 371 -7.21 -12.43 -18.58
N ASP A 372 -6.44 -12.93 -19.53
CA ASP A 372 -5.01 -13.24 -19.31
C ASP A 372 -4.15 -11.97 -19.14
N ASP A 373 -4.61 -10.81 -19.64
CA ASP A 373 -3.92 -9.54 -19.44
C ASP A 373 -3.83 -9.17 -17.95
N PHE A 374 -4.81 -9.59 -17.14
CA PHE A 374 -4.76 -9.37 -15.70
C PHE A 374 -3.56 -10.04 -15.05
N LYS A 375 -3.14 -11.24 -15.52
CA LYS A 375 -1.92 -11.90 -15.01
C LYS A 375 -0.69 -11.01 -15.20
N VAL A 376 -0.58 -10.44 -16.42
CA VAL A 376 0.56 -9.59 -16.77
C VAL A 376 0.56 -8.29 -15.99
N LEU A 377 -0.59 -7.59 -15.96
CA LEU A 377 -0.71 -6.29 -15.29
C LEU A 377 -0.60 -6.39 -13.76
N PHE A 378 -1.07 -7.49 -13.17
CA PHE A 378 -1.03 -7.71 -11.73
C PHE A 378 0.30 -8.28 -11.25
N SER A 379 1.12 -8.86 -12.14
CA SER A 379 2.42 -9.43 -11.80
C SER A 379 3.45 -8.40 -11.31
N ASN A 380 3.20 -7.12 -11.55
CA ASN A 380 4.04 -6.03 -11.05
C ASN A 380 3.78 -5.67 -9.58
N PHE A 381 2.72 -6.24 -8.99
CA PHE A 381 2.31 -5.93 -7.63
C PHE A 381 2.81 -7.00 -6.65
N TYR A 382 3.33 -6.51 -5.53
CA TYR A 382 3.83 -7.31 -4.42
C TYR A 382 3.14 -6.87 -3.13
N PHE A 383 2.96 -7.80 -2.21
CA PHE A 383 2.15 -7.58 -1.01
C PHE A 383 2.91 -8.00 0.23
N GLY A 384 3.20 -7.03 1.10
CA GLY A 384 3.85 -7.27 2.38
C GLY A 384 2.87 -7.91 3.36
N CYS A 385 3.31 -9.01 3.96
CA CYS A 385 2.49 -9.86 4.79
C CYS A 385 3.20 -10.11 6.10
N GLU A 386 2.53 -9.80 7.22
CA GLU A 386 3.03 -10.09 8.55
C GLU A 386 3.36 -11.58 8.73
N ALA A 387 4.36 -11.87 9.56
CA ALA A 387 4.90 -13.22 9.72
C ALA A 387 3.84 -14.23 10.19
N ASP A 388 2.99 -13.83 11.13
CA ASP A 388 1.97 -14.67 11.77
C ASP A 388 0.66 -14.78 10.99
N ASP A 389 0.50 -14.05 9.87
CA ASP A 389 -0.76 -14.06 9.11
C ASP A 389 -0.96 -15.39 8.36
N ARG A 390 -1.85 -16.22 8.90
CA ARG A 390 -2.21 -17.51 8.28
C ARG A 390 -2.73 -17.36 6.84
N MET A 391 -3.26 -16.20 6.49
CA MET A 391 -3.80 -15.95 5.15
C MET A 391 -2.72 -15.75 4.08
N ASN A 392 -1.44 -15.68 4.46
CA ASN A 392 -0.31 -15.68 3.53
C ASN A 392 -0.32 -16.89 2.60
N ALA A 393 -0.76 -18.05 3.08
CA ALA A 393 -0.93 -19.25 2.28
C ALA A 393 -1.89 -19.06 1.08
N SER A 394 -2.81 -18.10 1.13
CA SER A 394 -3.73 -17.82 0.02
C SER A 394 -3.01 -17.29 -1.22
N ALA A 395 -1.89 -16.60 -1.06
CA ALA A 395 -1.09 -16.09 -2.17
C ALA A 395 -0.59 -17.22 -3.10
N PHE A 396 -0.28 -18.38 -2.52
CA PHE A 396 0.31 -19.52 -3.21
C PHE A 396 -0.72 -20.54 -3.67
N ASN A 397 -2.01 -20.33 -3.40
CA ASN A 397 -3.08 -21.26 -3.73
C ASN A 397 -3.60 -21.06 -5.18
N ASP A 398 -2.90 -21.61 -6.14
CA ASP A 398 -3.22 -21.55 -7.57
C ASP A 398 -4.57 -22.20 -7.94
N LYS A 399 -5.13 -23.06 -7.05
CA LYS A 399 -6.43 -23.69 -7.26
C LYS A 399 -7.61 -22.78 -6.93
N VAL A 400 -7.42 -21.82 -6.02
CA VAL A 400 -8.44 -20.85 -5.59
C VAL A 400 -8.28 -19.54 -6.32
N ASN A 401 -7.05 -19.08 -6.52
CA ASN A 401 -6.78 -17.83 -7.19
C ASN A 401 -7.19 -17.88 -8.66
N PRO A 402 -7.82 -16.80 -9.18
CA PRO A 402 -8.24 -16.75 -10.57
C PRO A 402 -7.09 -17.06 -11.54
N LEU A 403 -7.42 -17.71 -12.64
CA LEU A 403 -6.46 -18.04 -13.73
C LEU A 403 -5.27 -18.91 -13.28
N GLY A 404 -5.37 -19.54 -12.10
CA GLY A 404 -4.25 -20.29 -11.52
C GLY A 404 -3.05 -19.41 -11.17
N THR A 405 -3.29 -18.15 -10.82
CA THR A 405 -2.21 -17.21 -10.44
C THR A 405 -1.72 -17.45 -9.03
N ARG A 406 -0.42 -17.19 -8.85
CA ARG A 406 0.18 -16.96 -7.52
C ARG A 406 0.33 -15.46 -7.33
N ILE A 407 0.05 -14.97 -6.14
CA ILE A 407 0.23 -13.58 -5.76
C ILE A 407 1.63 -13.43 -5.15
N ASN A 408 2.33 -12.35 -5.49
CA ASN A 408 3.69 -12.11 -5.01
C ASN A 408 3.67 -11.60 -3.55
N ALA A 409 3.54 -12.51 -2.60
CA ALA A 409 3.66 -12.20 -1.18
C ALA A 409 5.13 -11.97 -0.80
N LEU A 410 5.39 -10.93 0.00
CA LEU A 410 6.69 -10.60 0.56
C LEU A 410 6.67 -10.89 2.07
N PHE A 411 7.66 -11.58 2.56
CA PHE A 411 7.87 -11.73 3.98
C PHE A 411 8.16 -10.37 4.62
N SER A 412 7.40 -10.06 5.64
CA SER A 412 7.47 -8.84 6.43
C SER A 412 7.40 -9.24 7.89
N SER A 413 8.47 -8.99 8.62
CA SER A 413 8.51 -9.38 10.05
C SER A 413 7.72 -8.43 10.93
N ASP A 414 7.52 -7.21 10.48
CA ASP A 414 6.97 -6.09 11.25
C ASP A 414 7.71 -5.82 12.58
N ILE A 415 8.95 -6.32 12.74
CA ILE A 415 9.75 -6.05 13.95
C ILE A 415 9.84 -4.54 14.19
N GLY A 416 9.71 -4.14 15.44
CA GLY A 416 9.71 -2.73 15.83
C GLY A 416 8.33 -2.16 16.09
N HIS A 417 7.25 -2.88 15.78
CA HIS A 417 5.87 -2.54 16.10
C HIS A 417 5.34 -3.25 17.36
N PHE A 418 4.20 -2.81 17.87
CA PHE A 418 3.64 -3.25 19.17
C PHE A 418 3.03 -4.65 19.12
N ASP A 419 2.58 -5.08 17.97
CA ASP A 419 1.96 -6.38 17.70
C ASP A 419 3.01 -7.50 17.59
N VAL A 420 4.24 -7.19 17.22
CA VAL A 420 5.37 -8.12 17.36
C VAL A 420 5.88 -8.11 18.80
N GLN A 421 5.32 -9.00 19.62
CA GLN A 421 5.62 -9.03 21.07
C GLN A 421 7.02 -9.58 21.36
N HIS A 422 7.52 -10.47 20.51
CA HIS A 422 8.82 -11.12 20.61
C HIS A 422 9.50 -11.22 19.25
N MET A 423 10.42 -10.32 18.95
CA MET A 423 11.11 -10.25 17.66
C MET A 423 11.83 -11.57 17.29
N ASN A 424 12.30 -12.32 18.27
CA ASN A 424 12.98 -13.60 18.04
C ASN A 424 12.04 -14.77 17.68
N GLU A 425 10.74 -14.55 17.56
CA GLU A 425 9.74 -15.54 17.18
C GLU A 425 9.23 -15.35 15.74
N VAL A 426 9.53 -14.23 15.07
CA VAL A 426 8.94 -13.87 13.77
C VAL A 426 9.12 -14.91 12.66
N LEU A 427 10.29 -15.54 12.54
CA LEU A 427 10.50 -16.60 11.56
C LEU A 427 9.87 -17.92 12.01
N GLU A 428 9.78 -18.17 13.31
CA GLU A 428 9.06 -19.32 13.89
C GLU A 428 7.56 -19.21 13.58
N GLU A 429 6.96 -18.04 13.79
CA GLU A 429 5.56 -17.74 13.47
C GLU A 429 5.27 -17.93 11.97
N ALA A 430 6.12 -17.39 11.09
CA ALA A 430 5.98 -17.59 9.66
C ALA A 430 6.10 -19.07 9.25
N HIS A 431 6.98 -19.84 9.87
CA HIS A 431 7.20 -21.25 9.54
C HIS A 431 6.07 -22.16 10.05
N GLU A 432 5.22 -21.71 10.97
CA GLU A 432 4.03 -22.46 11.39
C GLU A 432 3.12 -22.81 10.19
N LEU A 433 3.11 -21.99 9.13
CA LEU A 433 2.37 -22.28 7.91
C LEU A 433 2.86 -23.54 7.18
N VAL A 434 4.16 -23.81 7.25
CA VAL A 434 4.79 -25.03 6.72
C VAL A 434 4.50 -26.20 7.64
N ASP A 435 4.69 -26.04 8.95
CA ASP A 435 4.44 -27.07 9.95
C ASP A 435 2.98 -27.54 9.94
N ASP A 436 2.04 -26.64 9.70
CA ASP A 436 0.60 -26.90 9.56
C ASP A 436 0.22 -27.47 8.16
N GLY A 437 1.15 -27.52 7.21
CA GLY A 437 0.92 -28.05 5.86
C GLY A 437 0.01 -27.19 4.99
N VAL A 438 -0.13 -25.89 5.27
CA VAL A 438 -0.90 -24.93 4.46
C VAL A 438 -0.03 -24.17 3.46
N MET A 439 1.29 -24.22 3.65
CA MET A 439 2.32 -23.70 2.75
C MET A 439 3.38 -24.82 2.54
N SER A 440 3.89 -24.97 1.34
CA SER A 440 5.00 -25.88 1.08
C SER A 440 6.35 -25.21 1.37
N ASP A 441 7.43 -25.99 1.49
CA ASP A 441 8.80 -25.47 1.62
C ASP A 441 9.17 -24.57 0.43
N ASP A 442 8.73 -24.91 -0.78
CA ASP A 442 8.96 -24.08 -1.98
C ASP A 442 8.19 -22.76 -1.91
N ASP A 443 6.94 -22.77 -1.43
CA ASP A 443 6.16 -21.54 -1.21
C ASP A 443 6.80 -20.66 -0.14
N PHE A 444 7.30 -21.26 0.94
CA PHE A 444 8.00 -20.56 2.00
C PHE A 444 9.31 -19.93 1.50
N ARG A 445 10.06 -20.64 0.65
CA ARG A 445 11.22 -20.09 -0.04
C ARG A 445 10.85 -18.90 -0.93
N ASP A 446 9.77 -19.02 -1.71
CA ASP A 446 9.29 -17.91 -2.54
C ASP A 446 8.91 -16.72 -1.66
N PHE A 447 8.22 -16.95 -0.54
CA PHE A 447 7.78 -15.94 0.40
C PHE A 447 8.94 -15.17 1.04
N THR A 448 9.91 -15.89 1.58
CA THR A 448 11.00 -15.33 2.40
C THR A 448 12.24 -14.93 1.60
N PHE A 449 12.38 -15.39 0.34
CA PHE A 449 13.57 -15.15 -0.46
C PHE A 449 13.29 -14.78 -1.92
N ALA A 450 12.62 -15.65 -2.70
CA ALA A 450 12.58 -15.45 -4.15
C ALA A 450 11.73 -14.23 -4.56
N ASN A 451 10.56 -14.01 -3.95
CA ASN A 451 9.73 -12.83 -4.19
C ASN A 451 10.42 -11.52 -3.73
N PRO A 452 11.02 -11.43 -2.53
CA PRO A 452 11.84 -10.29 -2.15
C PRO A 452 12.96 -9.99 -3.17
N VAL A 453 13.69 -11.01 -3.61
CA VAL A 453 14.74 -10.82 -4.64
C VAL A 453 14.13 -10.30 -5.93
N ALA A 454 13.06 -10.89 -6.42
CA ALA A 454 12.39 -10.46 -7.65
C ALA A 454 11.87 -9.03 -7.56
N PHE A 455 11.32 -8.64 -6.40
CA PHE A 455 10.84 -7.28 -6.16
C PHE A 455 11.95 -6.25 -6.24
N TRP A 456 13.01 -6.43 -5.45
CA TRP A 456 14.06 -5.46 -5.31
C TRP A 456 15.05 -5.45 -6.48
N SER A 457 15.27 -6.60 -7.15
CA SER A 457 16.31 -6.72 -8.19
C SER A 457 15.80 -6.40 -9.59
N ARG A 458 14.50 -6.42 -9.89
CA ARG A 458 13.98 -6.22 -11.25
C ARG A 458 14.41 -4.90 -11.87
N GLY A 459 14.28 -3.81 -11.14
CA GLY A 459 14.73 -2.46 -11.58
C GLY A 459 16.19 -2.19 -11.26
N ASN A 460 16.75 -2.86 -10.25
CA ASN A 460 18.12 -2.66 -9.77
C ASN A 460 18.81 -4.01 -9.52
N PRO A 461 19.41 -4.63 -10.55
CA PRO A 461 20.11 -5.91 -10.41
C PRO A 461 21.25 -5.90 -9.37
N ARG A 462 21.72 -4.72 -8.98
CA ARG A 462 22.76 -4.52 -7.97
C ARG A 462 22.21 -4.20 -6.57
N PHE A 463 20.91 -4.34 -6.34
CA PHE A 463 20.31 -3.99 -5.05
C PHE A 463 21.00 -4.71 -3.88
N PHE A 464 21.36 -5.97 -4.05
CA PHE A 464 22.02 -6.78 -3.02
C PHE A 464 23.56 -6.85 -3.15
N GLU A 465 24.17 -6.05 -4.03
CA GLU A 465 25.63 -5.98 -4.16
C GLU A 465 26.26 -5.49 -2.85
N GLY A 466 27.28 -6.20 -2.37
CA GLY A 466 27.98 -5.89 -1.11
C GLY A 466 27.23 -6.35 0.15
N THR A 467 26.13 -7.09 0.02
CA THR A 467 25.40 -7.66 1.17
C THR A 467 25.74 -9.12 1.41
N VAL A 468 25.40 -9.61 2.60
CA VAL A 468 25.64 -11.03 2.97
C VAL A 468 24.86 -12.03 2.11
N VAL A 469 23.79 -11.60 1.43
CA VAL A 469 22.94 -12.45 0.57
C VAL A 469 23.30 -12.37 -0.91
N GLN A 470 24.33 -11.60 -1.28
CA GLN A 470 24.69 -11.30 -2.68
C GLN A 470 24.87 -12.57 -3.53
N ASP A 471 25.59 -13.57 -3.05
CA ASP A 471 25.92 -14.75 -3.84
C ASP A 471 24.68 -15.62 -4.10
N GLN A 472 23.85 -15.84 -3.10
CA GLN A 472 22.60 -16.60 -3.24
C GLN A 472 21.59 -15.88 -4.14
N VAL A 473 21.56 -14.55 -4.09
CA VAL A 473 20.75 -13.72 -5.00
C VAL A 473 21.25 -13.86 -6.43
N ALA A 474 22.58 -13.81 -6.66
CA ALA A 474 23.15 -13.99 -7.99
C ALA A 474 22.84 -15.38 -8.57
N ASP A 475 22.91 -16.43 -7.75
CA ASP A 475 22.57 -17.79 -8.13
C ASP A 475 21.08 -17.90 -8.53
N LEU A 476 20.18 -17.31 -7.72
CA LEU A 476 18.75 -17.29 -8.04
C LEU A 476 18.45 -16.57 -9.36
N LEU A 477 19.00 -15.37 -9.54
CA LEU A 477 18.76 -14.59 -10.76
C LEU A 477 19.35 -15.29 -12.02
N SER A 478 20.47 -15.98 -11.88
CA SER A 478 21.07 -16.74 -12.98
C SER A 478 20.20 -17.94 -13.39
N SER A 479 19.57 -18.61 -12.42
CA SER A 479 18.70 -19.77 -12.69
C SER A 479 17.38 -19.41 -13.37
N GLN A 480 16.97 -18.14 -13.35
CA GLN A 480 15.74 -17.65 -14.01
C GLN A 480 15.96 -17.26 -15.48
N ILE A 481 17.21 -17.21 -15.94
CA ILE A 481 17.59 -16.84 -17.33
C ILE A 481 17.72 -18.08 -18.22
N GLU A 482 17.90 -19.28 -17.65
CA GLU A 482 17.91 -20.56 -18.35
C GLU A 482 16.49 -21.11 -18.62
#